data_dae0078fb57c4a061db40fe697a88c1b
#
_entry.id   dae0078fb57c4a061db40fe697a88c1b
#
_cell.length_a   1.000
_cell.length_b   1.000
_cell.length_c   1.000
_cell.angle_alpha   90.00
_cell.angle_beta   90.00
_cell.angle_gamma   90.00
#
_symmetry.space_group_name_H-M   'P 1'
#
loop_
_entity.id
_entity.type
_entity.pdbx_description
1 polymer ?
#
loop_
_entity_poly.entity_id
_entity_poly.type
_entity_poly.pdbx_seq_one_letter_code
_entity_poly.pdbx_strand_id
1 'polypeptide(L)'
;MLRLPLIAVVLLFISACAPLQKQPTELAVDPEIAWQERQKQLRLLTHWEIRGRTAITQEKESWHAGLNWRESNGIYRIKLMGPFSQGGVHLDGTPEQVVLTLSDGEMMAAATPEALLTNVFDLKFPVSALRDWVRGLPHDGVPYQSLELDNQGRLLR
;
A
#
# COMPACT_ATOMS: atom_id res chain seq x y z
N MET A 1 -11.11 -16.71 68.63
CA MET A 1 -11.25 -15.33 68.16
C MET A 1 -10.43 -14.99 66.92
N LEU A 2 -9.94 -15.96 66.15
CA LEU A 2 -9.01 -15.71 65.00
C LEU A 2 -9.65 -15.92 63.62
N ARG A 3 -10.98 -16.14 63.54
CA ARG A 3 -11.66 -16.42 62.27
C ARG A 3 -12.32 -15.20 61.61
N LEU A 4 -12.48 -14.11 62.36
CA LEU A 4 -13.10 -12.88 61.84
C LEU A 4 -12.20 -12.07 60.86
N PRO A 5 -10.88 -11.91 61.09
CA PRO A 5 -10.03 -11.17 60.17
C PRO A 5 -9.80 -11.88 58.82
N LEU A 6 -9.89 -13.22 58.79
CA LEU A 6 -9.69 -13.98 57.55
C LEU A 6 -10.87 -13.80 56.57
N ILE A 7 -12.08 -13.68 57.08
CA ILE A 7 -13.30 -13.43 56.27
C ILE A 7 -13.28 -12.01 55.68
N ALA A 8 -12.79 -11.02 56.42
CA ALA A 8 -12.68 -9.64 55.95
C ALA A 8 -11.65 -9.50 54.79
N VAL A 9 -10.57 -10.26 54.83
CA VAL A 9 -9.55 -10.26 53.74
C VAL A 9 -10.06 -10.93 52.48
N VAL A 10 -10.86 -12.01 52.59
CA VAL A 10 -11.44 -12.70 51.43
C VAL A 10 -12.50 -11.84 50.71
N LEU A 11 -13.27 -11.02 51.45
CA LEU A 11 -14.26 -10.11 50.88
C LEU A 11 -13.66 -8.96 50.09
N LEU A 12 -12.41 -8.59 50.34
CA LEU A 12 -11.71 -7.53 49.62
C LEU A 12 -11.24 -7.94 48.21
N PHE A 13 -11.14 -9.24 47.94
CA PHE A 13 -10.71 -9.73 46.62
C PHE A 13 -11.85 -9.93 45.60
N ILE A 14 -13.10 -9.80 45.99
CA ILE A 14 -14.24 -10.04 45.10
C ILE A 14 -14.67 -8.77 44.33
N SER A 15 -14.16 -7.57 44.66
CA SER A 15 -14.53 -6.31 44.03
C SER A 15 -13.68 -5.95 42.79
N ALA A 16 -12.82 -6.83 42.29
CA ALA A 16 -11.91 -6.54 41.15
C ALA A 16 -12.51 -6.83 39.78
N CYS A 17 -13.78 -7.24 39.67
CA CYS A 17 -14.45 -7.29 38.37
C CYS A 17 -15.25 -6.01 38.13
N ALA A 18 -14.56 -4.91 37.87
CA ALA A 18 -15.21 -3.75 37.25
C ALA A 18 -15.60 -4.17 35.83
N PRO A 19 -16.90 -4.06 35.44
CA PRO A 19 -17.28 -4.28 34.06
C PRO A 19 -16.51 -3.30 33.20
N LEU A 20 -15.84 -3.81 32.16
CA LEU A 20 -15.19 -2.97 31.15
C LEU A 20 -16.28 -2.04 30.61
N GLN A 21 -16.24 -0.77 31.02
CA GLN A 21 -17.17 0.23 30.47
C GLN A 21 -16.93 0.22 28.96
N LYS A 22 -17.96 -0.22 28.24
CA LYS A 22 -18.01 -0.05 26.79
C LYS A 22 -17.72 1.42 26.54
N GLN A 23 -16.56 1.71 25.93
CA GLN A 23 -16.25 3.08 25.51
C GLN A 23 -17.46 3.64 24.76
N PRO A 24 -17.80 4.92 24.97
CA PRO A 24 -18.89 5.54 24.23
C PRO A 24 -18.67 5.20 22.76
N THR A 25 -19.69 4.67 22.11
CA THR A 25 -19.68 4.43 20.69
C THR A 25 -19.38 5.78 20.06
N GLU A 26 -18.14 5.98 19.63
CA GLU A 26 -17.77 7.11 18.77
C GLU A 26 -18.85 7.16 17.70
N LEU A 27 -19.51 8.29 17.53
CA LEU A 27 -20.55 8.44 16.54
C LEU A 27 -20.00 7.88 15.25
N ALA A 28 -20.57 6.76 14.78
CA ALA A 28 -20.08 6.05 13.65
C ALA A 28 -20.13 7.02 12.46
N VAL A 29 -18.97 7.53 12.07
CA VAL A 29 -18.84 8.34 10.86
C VAL A 29 -19.27 7.44 9.71
N ASP A 30 -20.08 7.98 8.81
CA ASP A 30 -20.44 7.25 7.59
C ASP A 30 -19.15 6.78 6.90
N PRO A 31 -18.99 5.48 6.62
CA PRO A 31 -17.78 4.95 5.99
C PRO A 31 -17.42 5.67 4.68
N GLU A 32 -18.42 6.12 3.93
CA GLU A 32 -18.20 6.87 2.70
C GLU A 32 -17.59 8.25 2.97
N ILE A 33 -18.07 8.96 4.00
CA ILE A 33 -17.50 10.25 4.41
C ILE A 33 -16.07 10.05 4.91
N ALA A 34 -15.84 9.03 5.72
CA ALA A 34 -14.50 8.68 6.20
C ALA A 34 -13.56 8.34 5.05
N TRP A 35 -14.05 7.63 4.03
CA TRP A 35 -13.31 7.30 2.83
C TRP A 35 -12.94 8.53 1.99
N GLN A 36 -13.88 9.45 1.76
CA GLN A 36 -13.62 10.69 1.03
C GLN A 36 -12.54 11.54 1.72
N GLU A 37 -12.62 11.66 3.05
CA GLU A 37 -11.59 12.38 3.80
C GLU A 37 -10.22 11.67 3.73
N ARG A 38 -10.21 10.35 3.85
CA ARG A 38 -9.01 9.53 3.67
C ARG A 38 -8.38 9.70 2.30
N GLN A 39 -9.18 9.70 1.22
CA GLN A 39 -8.68 9.95 -0.13
C GLN A 39 -7.97 11.31 -0.22
N LYS A 40 -8.54 12.37 0.36
CA LYS A 40 -7.91 13.70 0.38
C LYS A 40 -6.53 13.63 1.05
N GLN A 41 -6.43 12.98 2.21
CA GLN A 41 -5.16 12.82 2.93
C GLN A 41 -4.14 11.99 2.11
N LEU A 42 -4.56 10.90 1.50
CA LEU A 42 -3.69 10.05 0.69
C LEU A 42 -3.20 10.77 -0.59
N ARG A 43 -4.03 11.63 -1.19
CA ARG A 43 -3.61 12.45 -2.35
C ARG A 43 -2.56 13.49 -1.99
N LEU A 44 -2.49 13.95 -0.74
CA LEU A 44 -1.44 14.85 -0.25
C LEU A 44 -0.09 14.14 -0.04
N LEU A 45 -0.08 12.81 -0.05
CA LEU A 45 1.14 12.02 0.10
C LEU A 45 1.94 12.03 -1.20
N THR A 46 2.82 13.02 -1.34
CA THR A 46 3.64 13.22 -2.53
C THR A 46 5.04 12.64 -2.43
N HIS A 47 5.45 12.19 -1.23
CA HIS A 47 6.75 11.58 -0.97
C HIS A 47 6.55 10.25 -0.25
N TRP A 48 6.98 9.16 -0.87
CA TRP A 48 6.89 7.84 -0.27
C TRP A 48 7.93 6.88 -0.87
N GLU A 49 8.19 5.80 -0.16
CA GLU A 49 9.08 4.74 -0.59
C GLU A 49 8.50 3.38 -0.23
N ILE A 50 8.61 2.43 -1.17
CA ILE A 50 8.28 1.02 -0.96
C ILE A 50 9.53 0.20 -1.20
N ARG A 51 9.86 -0.67 -0.25
CA ARG A 51 10.91 -1.67 -0.37
C ARG A 51 10.35 -3.04 -0.06
N GLY A 52 10.67 -4.01 -0.90
CA GLY A 52 10.17 -5.35 -0.70
C GLY A 52 10.55 -6.31 -1.83
N ARG A 53 9.76 -7.34 -1.95
CA ARG A 53 9.82 -8.32 -3.04
C ARG A 53 8.53 -8.27 -3.82
N THR A 54 8.64 -8.40 -5.12
CA THR A 54 7.48 -8.49 -6.02
C THR A 54 7.55 -9.74 -6.86
N ALA A 55 6.39 -10.23 -7.24
CA ALA A 55 6.22 -11.23 -8.29
C ALA A 55 5.34 -10.62 -9.38
N ILE A 56 5.77 -10.72 -10.62
CA ILE A 56 5.01 -10.32 -11.79
C ILE A 56 4.70 -11.59 -12.57
N THR A 57 3.41 -11.87 -12.73
CA THR A 57 2.95 -13.05 -13.47
C THR A 57 2.18 -12.60 -14.70
N GLN A 58 2.62 -13.08 -15.87
CA GLN A 58 1.93 -12.87 -17.13
C GLN A 58 1.79 -14.24 -17.82
N GLU A 59 0.54 -14.62 -18.08
CA GLU A 59 0.19 -15.93 -18.62
C GLU A 59 0.77 -17.10 -17.78
N LYS A 60 1.81 -17.78 -18.28
CA LYS A 60 2.48 -18.90 -17.60
C LYS A 60 3.86 -18.56 -17.04
N GLU A 61 4.32 -17.33 -17.26
CA GLU A 61 5.61 -16.86 -16.80
C GLU A 61 5.48 -16.05 -15.52
N SER A 62 6.42 -16.25 -14.61
CA SER A 62 6.46 -15.50 -13.34
C SER A 62 7.87 -15.07 -13.03
N TRP A 63 8.04 -13.78 -12.77
CA TRP A 63 9.32 -13.16 -12.40
C TRP A 63 9.27 -12.69 -10.97
N HIS A 64 10.32 -12.98 -10.22
CA HIS A 64 10.49 -12.51 -8.85
C HIS A 64 11.64 -11.53 -8.79
N ALA A 65 11.41 -10.38 -8.17
CA ALA A 65 12.41 -9.34 -8.05
C ALA A 65 12.36 -8.64 -6.69
N GLY A 66 13.51 -8.14 -6.24
CA GLY A 66 13.56 -7.11 -5.22
C GLY A 66 13.04 -5.81 -5.80
N LEU A 67 12.18 -5.12 -5.06
CA LEU A 67 11.58 -3.84 -5.43
C LEU A 67 12.09 -2.74 -4.51
N ASN A 68 12.57 -1.66 -5.11
CA ASN A 68 12.70 -0.38 -4.44
C ASN A 68 12.03 0.68 -5.31
N TRP A 69 10.96 1.30 -4.79
CA TRP A 69 10.19 2.31 -5.48
C TRP A 69 10.12 3.56 -4.63
N ARG A 70 10.61 4.67 -5.16
CA ARG A 70 10.54 6.01 -4.55
C ARG A 70 9.72 6.93 -5.42
N GLU A 71 8.93 7.75 -4.77
CA GLU A 71 8.15 8.82 -5.38
C GLU A 71 8.43 10.13 -4.66
N SER A 72 8.57 11.20 -5.42
CA SER A 72 8.77 12.56 -4.89
C SER A 72 8.19 13.58 -5.86
N ASN A 73 7.04 14.20 -5.51
CA ASN A 73 6.40 15.25 -6.30
C ASN A 73 6.18 14.89 -7.79
N GLY A 74 5.70 13.68 -8.07
CA GLY A 74 5.45 13.21 -9.43
C GLY A 74 6.67 12.62 -10.14
N ILE A 75 7.88 12.79 -9.60
CA ILE A 75 9.08 12.13 -10.07
C ILE A 75 9.23 10.81 -9.35
N TYR A 76 9.43 9.72 -10.08
CA TYR A 76 9.57 8.40 -9.47
C TYR A 76 10.78 7.64 -9.99
N ARG A 77 11.26 6.75 -9.13
CA ARG A 77 12.30 5.78 -9.46
C ARG A 77 11.90 4.41 -8.97
N ILE A 78 11.80 3.47 -9.89
CA ILE A 78 11.53 2.06 -9.62
C ILE A 78 12.78 1.27 -9.97
N LYS A 79 13.30 0.51 -8.99
CA LYS A 79 14.40 -0.43 -9.20
C LYS A 79 13.89 -1.83 -8.97
N LEU A 80 14.05 -2.68 -9.97
CA LEU A 80 13.79 -4.11 -9.87
C LEU A 80 15.13 -4.85 -9.96
N MET A 81 15.41 -5.67 -8.97
CA MET A 81 16.65 -6.46 -8.88
C MET A 81 16.30 -7.95 -8.93
N GLY A 82 16.89 -8.65 -9.87
CA GLY A 82 16.77 -10.10 -9.99
C GLY A 82 17.36 -10.86 -8.79
N PRO A 83 17.17 -12.18 -8.72
CA PRO A 83 17.77 -13.03 -7.71
C PRO A 83 19.29 -12.86 -7.68
N PHE A 84 19.88 -12.87 -6.47
CA PHE A 84 21.33 -12.74 -6.24
C PHE A 84 21.96 -11.44 -6.75
N SER A 85 21.17 -10.36 -6.89
CA SER A 85 21.62 -9.06 -7.44
C SER A 85 22.18 -9.14 -8.87
N GLN A 86 21.88 -10.22 -9.59
CA GLN A 86 22.28 -10.37 -10.99
C GLN A 86 21.23 -9.76 -11.89
N GLY A 87 21.63 -8.71 -12.56
CA GLY A 87 20.76 -7.96 -13.46
C GLY A 87 19.69 -7.17 -12.70
N GLY A 88 19.45 -5.99 -13.15
CA GLY A 88 18.39 -5.12 -12.61
C GLY A 88 17.95 -4.15 -13.67
N VAL A 89 16.73 -3.67 -13.55
CA VAL A 89 16.21 -2.59 -14.39
C VAL A 89 15.84 -1.41 -13.51
N HIS A 90 16.08 -0.23 -14.03
CA HIS A 90 15.69 1.02 -13.41
C HIS A 90 14.70 1.75 -14.31
N LEU A 91 13.59 2.18 -13.73
CA LEU A 91 12.61 3.00 -14.41
C LEU A 91 12.56 4.35 -13.70
N ASP A 92 13.03 5.38 -14.35
CA ASP A 92 13.03 6.77 -13.87
C ASP A 92 11.96 7.55 -14.65
N GLY A 93 10.94 8.06 -13.96
CA GLY A 93 9.83 8.78 -14.57
C GLY A 93 9.69 10.20 -14.05
N THR A 94 9.36 11.09 -14.97
CA THR A 94 8.92 12.47 -14.73
C THR A 94 7.50 12.65 -15.30
N PRO A 95 6.86 13.82 -15.11
CA PRO A 95 5.58 14.10 -15.77
C PRO A 95 5.65 14.08 -17.31
N GLU A 96 6.84 14.32 -17.89
CA GLU A 96 7.02 14.49 -19.33
C GLU A 96 7.44 13.19 -20.03
N GLN A 97 8.21 12.35 -19.33
CA GLN A 97 8.79 11.13 -19.92
C GLN A 97 9.20 10.12 -18.87
N VAL A 98 9.44 8.91 -19.35
CA VAL A 98 10.03 7.83 -18.56
C VAL A 98 11.24 7.26 -19.29
N VAL A 99 12.28 6.90 -18.52
CA VAL A 99 13.51 6.28 -19.01
C VAL A 99 13.69 4.93 -18.32
N LEU A 100 13.87 3.89 -19.09
CA LEU A 100 14.28 2.56 -18.64
C LEU A 100 15.78 2.42 -18.85
N THR A 101 16.49 1.98 -17.83
CA THR A 101 17.90 1.58 -17.91
C THR A 101 18.00 0.09 -17.61
N LEU A 102 18.55 -0.66 -18.55
CA LEU A 102 18.80 -2.10 -18.41
C LEU A 102 20.12 -2.36 -17.65
N SER A 103 20.33 -3.61 -17.27
CA SER A 103 21.50 -4.03 -16.49
C SER A 103 22.85 -3.89 -17.25
N ASP A 104 22.81 -3.89 -18.56
CA ASP A 104 23.98 -3.64 -19.44
C ASP A 104 24.26 -2.16 -19.70
N GLY A 105 23.40 -1.28 -19.17
CA GLY A 105 23.49 0.16 -19.33
C GLY A 105 22.74 0.72 -20.55
N GLU A 106 22.06 -0.13 -21.33
CA GLU A 106 21.21 0.35 -22.42
C GLU A 106 20.05 1.17 -21.84
N MET A 107 19.74 2.29 -22.51
CA MET A 107 18.71 3.23 -22.08
C MET A 107 17.67 3.42 -23.17
N MET A 108 16.41 3.38 -22.79
CA MET A 108 15.26 3.61 -23.66
C MET A 108 14.30 4.58 -23.02
N ALA A 109 13.66 5.43 -23.82
CA ALA A 109 12.70 6.42 -23.33
C ALA A 109 11.36 6.32 -24.04
N ALA A 110 10.28 6.65 -23.32
CA ALA A 110 8.94 6.77 -23.87
C ALA A 110 8.15 7.84 -23.11
N ALA A 111 6.99 8.20 -23.64
CA ALA A 111 6.08 9.15 -22.97
C ALA A 111 5.44 8.54 -21.71
N THR A 112 5.20 7.21 -21.68
CA THR A 112 4.56 6.52 -20.56
C THR A 112 5.30 5.23 -20.20
N PRO A 113 5.27 4.80 -18.93
CA PRO A 113 5.89 3.54 -18.51
C PRO A 113 5.24 2.33 -19.18
N GLU A 114 3.93 2.37 -19.43
CA GLU A 114 3.20 1.29 -20.09
C GLU A 114 3.69 1.08 -21.53
N ALA A 115 3.85 2.16 -22.30
CA ALA A 115 4.37 2.10 -23.65
C ALA A 115 5.79 1.52 -23.68
N LEU A 116 6.63 1.94 -22.71
CA LEU A 116 8.00 1.49 -22.61
C LEU A 116 8.08 -0.01 -22.28
N LEU A 117 7.32 -0.46 -21.27
CA LEU A 117 7.30 -1.88 -20.88
C LEU A 117 6.73 -2.78 -21.97
N THR A 118 5.70 -2.30 -22.69
CA THR A 118 5.15 -3.04 -23.83
C THR A 118 6.16 -3.17 -24.97
N ASN A 119 6.86 -2.09 -25.31
CA ASN A 119 7.80 -2.08 -26.43
C ASN A 119 9.06 -2.92 -26.16
N VAL A 120 9.53 -2.95 -24.91
CA VAL A 120 10.79 -3.60 -24.55
C VAL A 120 10.60 -5.06 -24.14
N PHE A 121 9.53 -5.35 -23.38
CA PHE A 121 9.30 -6.65 -22.75
C PHE A 121 8.01 -7.34 -23.18
N ASP A 122 7.23 -6.72 -24.08
CA ASP A 122 5.83 -7.16 -24.37
C ASP A 122 4.98 -7.31 -23.12
N LEU A 123 5.27 -6.49 -22.09
CA LEU A 123 4.64 -6.54 -20.78
C LEU A 123 3.57 -5.45 -20.65
N LYS A 124 2.31 -5.86 -20.56
CA LYS A 124 1.16 -4.99 -20.31
C LYS A 124 0.98 -4.81 -18.80
N PHE A 125 1.67 -3.85 -18.22
CA PHE A 125 1.69 -3.64 -16.78
C PHE A 125 1.35 -2.19 -16.43
N PRO A 126 0.29 -1.93 -15.64
CA PRO A 126 -0.26 -0.59 -15.42
C PRO A 126 0.51 0.17 -14.33
N VAL A 127 1.73 0.59 -14.59
CA VAL A 127 2.58 1.31 -13.62
C VAL A 127 1.91 2.58 -13.13
N SER A 128 1.26 3.32 -14.04
CA SER A 128 0.55 4.56 -13.70
C SER A 128 -0.57 4.31 -12.68
N ALA A 129 -1.38 3.27 -12.90
CA ALA A 129 -2.42 2.89 -11.96
C ALA A 129 -1.86 2.37 -10.63
N LEU A 130 -0.76 1.63 -10.66
CA LEU A 130 -0.10 1.15 -9.46
C LEU A 130 0.38 2.29 -8.55
N ARG A 131 0.76 3.45 -9.09
CA ARG A 131 1.12 4.62 -8.29
C ARG A 131 -0.01 5.08 -7.38
N ASP A 132 -1.25 4.89 -7.78
CA ASP A 132 -2.43 5.15 -6.96
C ASP A 132 -2.76 3.97 -6.04
N TRP A 133 -2.77 2.75 -6.57
CA TRP A 133 -3.15 1.55 -5.82
C TRP A 133 -2.25 1.26 -4.63
N VAL A 134 -0.95 1.48 -4.74
CA VAL A 134 -0.01 1.29 -3.61
C VAL A 134 -0.25 2.28 -2.48
N ARG A 135 -0.92 3.40 -2.75
CA ARG A 135 -1.36 4.37 -1.74
C ARG A 135 -2.78 4.08 -1.23
N GLY A 136 -3.46 3.06 -1.77
CA GLY A 136 -4.85 2.74 -1.45
C GLY A 136 -5.85 3.71 -2.10
N LEU A 137 -5.52 4.27 -3.26
CA LEU A 137 -6.38 5.13 -4.05
C LEU A 137 -6.88 4.39 -5.30
N PRO A 138 -8.13 4.55 -5.72
CA PRO A 138 -8.55 4.13 -7.04
C PRO A 138 -7.85 4.97 -8.10
N HIS A 139 -7.57 4.36 -9.25
CA HIS A 139 -7.00 5.07 -10.40
C HIS A 139 -8.11 5.52 -11.35
N ASP A 140 -8.09 6.80 -11.75
CA ASP A 140 -9.04 7.34 -12.68
C ASP A 140 -8.92 6.63 -14.06
N GLY A 141 -10.04 6.16 -14.62
CA GLY A 141 -10.07 5.44 -15.89
C GLY A 141 -9.92 3.92 -15.80
N VAL A 142 -9.68 3.36 -14.61
CA VAL A 142 -9.77 1.92 -14.38
C VAL A 142 -11.06 1.62 -13.61
N PRO A 143 -12.07 1.01 -14.26
CA PRO A 143 -13.31 0.69 -13.58
C PRO A 143 -13.08 -0.37 -12.51
N TYR A 144 -13.72 -0.22 -11.36
CA TYR A 144 -13.80 -1.23 -10.31
C TYR A 144 -15.24 -1.71 -10.13
N GLN A 145 -15.42 -2.98 -9.79
CA GLN A 145 -16.76 -3.60 -9.71
C GLN A 145 -17.47 -3.25 -8.40
N SER A 146 -16.73 -3.16 -7.31
CA SER A 146 -17.25 -2.83 -5.99
C SER A 146 -16.14 -2.22 -5.13
N LEU A 147 -16.56 -1.45 -4.15
CA LEU A 147 -15.68 -0.85 -3.16
C LEU A 147 -16.25 -1.20 -1.79
N GLU A 148 -15.54 -2.05 -1.06
CA GLU A 148 -15.92 -2.41 0.31
C GLU A 148 -15.07 -1.61 1.28
N LEU A 149 -15.72 -0.92 2.21
CA LEU A 149 -15.09 -0.08 3.22
C LEU A 149 -15.34 -0.63 4.61
N ASP A 150 -14.36 -0.47 5.50
CA ASP A 150 -14.60 -0.65 6.92
C ASP A 150 -15.19 0.63 7.56
N ASN A 151 -15.51 0.53 8.86
CA ASN A 151 -16.10 1.65 9.62
C ASN A 151 -15.19 2.89 9.74
N GLN A 152 -13.93 2.80 9.28
CA GLN A 152 -12.96 3.89 9.28
C GLN A 152 -12.65 4.38 7.85
N GLY A 153 -13.47 3.98 6.87
CA GLY A 153 -13.27 4.33 5.48
C GLY A 153 -11.98 3.75 4.88
N ARG A 154 -11.53 2.57 5.32
CA ARG A 154 -10.40 1.88 4.70
C ARG A 154 -10.91 0.87 3.70
N LEU A 155 -10.23 0.78 2.57
CA LEU A 155 -10.52 -0.24 1.56
C LEU A 155 -10.26 -1.64 2.14
N LEU A 156 -11.26 -2.51 2.03
CA LEU A 156 -11.17 -3.94 2.33
C LEU A 156 -10.98 -4.74 1.05
N ARG A 157 -11.65 -4.31 -0.04
CA ARG A 157 -11.62 -4.95 -1.35
C ARG A 157 -12.03 -3.98 -2.44
#